data_4e63872bfeb9154dfcbd86332e58eff3
#
_entry.id   4e63872bfeb9154dfcbd86332e58eff3
#
_cell.length_a   1.000
_cell.length_b   1.000
_cell.length_c   1.000
_cell.angle_alpha   90.00
_cell.angle_beta   90.00
_cell.angle_gamma   90.00
#
_symmetry.space_group_name_H-M   'P 1'
#
loop_
_entity.id
_entity.type
_entity.pdbx_description
1 polymer ?
#
loop_
_entity_poly.entity_id
_entity_poly.type
_entity_poly.pdbx_seq_one_letter_code
_entity_poly.pdbx_strand_id
1 'polypeptide(L)'
;MQMKSIPASTFDYGHVTVVVNWLRLEGMIPQAKTSVTALPRAKGLSLAKAYLALTKPRVIELLLITTIPVMILAQRGVPELWLVLATFIGGAMSAGSANAFNCIIDTDIDKIMGRTKNRPLVTAQLSSLQAKVFATVLGVVSVLWLGFFVNWLSAGLALAAELFYIFIYTLLLKRRTSQNIVWGGAAGAMPVLIGFSAVTNSLSWSAAALFLIIFLWTPPHYWPLSIKYKDDYQAAGVPMLPVVANPNRVALEIVIYSYAMVISTFVLIPIAPMGLIYTATALLGGAWFIFEAHLLQKKTKSGTENNPMRLFHISISYLTVLFIAIGVDPLLFVKLF
;
A
#
# COMPACT_ATOMS: atom_id res chain seq x y z
N MET A 1 18.40 21.61 59.14
CA MET A 1 18.08 20.40 58.33
C MET A 1 18.29 20.77 56.88
N GLN A 2 19.41 20.33 56.27
CA GLN A 2 19.81 20.75 54.92
C GLN A 2 19.05 19.89 53.89
N MET A 3 18.28 20.55 53.02
CA MET A 3 17.67 19.92 51.85
C MET A 3 18.75 19.58 50.84
N LYS A 4 18.97 18.30 50.56
CA LYS A 4 19.73 17.86 49.41
C LYS A 4 18.77 17.78 48.20
N SER A 5 19.02 18.65 47.24
CA SER A 5 18.32 18.56 45.93
C SER A 5 18.80 17.33 45.17
N ILE A 6 17.89 16.45 44.81
CA ILE A 6 18.15 15.34 43.86
C ILE A 6 18.02 15.94 42.47
N PRO A 7 18.96 15.65 41.52
CA PRO A 7 18.88 16.19 40.18
C PRO A 7 17.62 15.67 39.46
N ALA A 8 16.97 16.55 38.68
CA ALA A 8 15.82 16.22 37.89
C ALA A 8 16.19 15.15 36.83
N SER A 9 15.42 14.06 36.73
CA SER A 9 15.58 13.06 35.70
C SER A 9 14.85 13.51 34.46
N THR A 10 15.57 13.70 33.37
CA THR A 10 15.02 13.98 32.05
C THR A 10 14.92 12.69 31.27
N PHE A 11 13.72 12.36 30.84
CA PHE A 11 13.47 11.26 29.89
C PHE A 11 13.06 11.85 28.55
N ASP A 12 13.85 11.57 27.52
CA ASP A 12 13.59 12.01 26.15
C ASP A 12 12.93 10.87 25.36
N TYR A 13 11.66 11.07 24.99
CA TYR A 13 10.87 10.15 24.16
C TYR A 13 10.62 10.79 22.79
N GLY A 14 11.68 11.09 22.06
CA GLY A 14 11.63 11.53 20.64
C GLY A 14 10.91 12.86 20.51
N HIS A 15 10.36 13.68 20.73
CA HIS A 15 9.68 14.99 20.67
C HIS A 15 8.85 15.35 21.92
N VAL A 16 8.96 14.57 22.99
CA VAL A 16 8.34 14.88 24.29
C VAL A 16 9.40 14.80 25.36
N THR A 17 9.82 15.94 25.90
CA THR A 17 10.71 15.98 27.05
C THR A 17 9.86 15.98 28.30
N VAL A 18 9.94 14.91 29.11
CA VAL A 18 9.29 14.80 30.40
C VAL A 18 10.30 15.16 31.47
N VAL A 19 10.09 16.30 32.15
CA VAL A 19 10.88 16.71 33.30
C VAL A 19 10.14 16.29 34.56
N VAL A 20 10.70 15.34 35.29
CA VAL A 20 10.13 14.87 36.56
C VAL A 20 10.92 15.53 37.71
N ASN A 21 10.30 16.48 38.39
CA ASN A 21 10.86 17.09 39.62
C ASN A 21 10.38 16.28 40.82
N TRP A 22 11.32 15.63 41.51
CA TRP A 22 11.05 14.91 42.77
C TRP A 22 11.17 15.87 43.97
N LEU A 23 10.02 16.21 44.55
CA LEU A 23 9.99 16.86 45.84
C LEU A 23 9.70 15.80 46.93
N ARG A 24 10.63 15.54 47.79
CA ARG A 24 10.48 14.66 48.95
C ARG A 24 9.93 15.48 50.14
N LEU A 25 8.64 15.34 50.38
CA LEU A 25 8.03 15.68 51.68
C LEU A 25 7.58 14.36 52.32
N GLU A 26 8.11 14.04 53.48
CA GLU A 26 7.68 12.88 54.26
C GLU A 26 6.19 13.03 54.59
N GLY A 27 5.37 12.14 54.06
CA GLY A 27 3.94 12.04 54.37
C GLY A 27 2.96 12.37 53.28
N MET A 28 3.39 12.74 52.03
CA MET A 28 2.48 12.99 50.92
C MET A 28 2.82 12.10 49.69
N ILE A 29 1.81 11.54 49.07
CA ILE A 29 1.92 10.84 47.79
C ILE A 29 2.51 11.83 46.77
N PRO A 30 3.58 11.47 46.03
CA PRO A 30 4.19 12.38 45.08
C PRO A 30 3.23 12.66 43.92
N GLN A 31 2.73 13.89 43.79
CA GLN A 31 2.07 14.37 42.60
C GLN A 31 3.14 14.69 41.56
N ALA A 32 3.34 13.80 40.60
CA ALA A 32 4.13 14.11 39.41
C ALA A 32 3.34 15.13 38.57
N LYS A 33 3.75 16.40 38.57
CA LYS A 33 3.27 17.35 37.56
C LYS A 33 3.94 17.03 36.24
N THR A 34 3.28 16.20 35.45
CA THR A 34 3.66 15.96 34.05
C THR A 34 3.10 17.11 33.21
N SER A 35 3.92 18.09 32.87
CA SER A 35 3.54 19.05 31.83
C SER A 35 3.77 18.40 30.47
N VAL A 36 2.72 17.86 29.88
CA VAL A 36 2.74 17.42 28.49
C VAL A 36 2.62 18.68 27.63
N THR A 37 3.74 19.16 27.11
CA THR A 37 3.72 20.21 26.09
C THR A 37 3.19 19.60 24.80
N ALA A 38 1.94 19.88 24.47
CA ALA A 38 1.37 19.47 23.19
C ALA A 38 2.19 20.14 22.07
N LEU A 39 2.66 19.33 21.11
CA LEU A 39 3.33 19.86 19.92
C LEU A 39 2.41 20.87 19.21
N PRO A 40 2.96 21.99 18.71
CA PRO A 40 2.16 22.98 18.01
C PRO A 40 1.51 22.32 16.78
N ARG A 41 0.17 22.48 16.65
CA ARG A 41 -0.56 22.03 15.46
C ARG A 41 0.03 22.67 14.21
N ALA A 42 0.15 21.87 13.15
CA ALA A 42 0.62 22.34 11.86
C ALA A 42 -0.25 23.49 11.34
N LYS A 43 0.37 24.53 10.76
CA LYS A 43 -0.30 25.70 10.19
C LYS A 43 0.22 25.98 8.78
N GLY A 44 -0.62 26.55 7.92
CA GLY A 44 -0.23 26.93 6.56
C GLY A 44 0.32 25.77 5.74
N LEU A 45 1.47 25.96 5.10
CA LEU A 45 2.10 24.97 4.23
C LEU A 45 2.40 23.65 4.94
N SER A 46 2.73 23.65 6.23
CA SER A 46 2.94 22.42 7.01
C SER A 46 1.64 21.64 7.20
N LEU A 47 0.50 22.31 7.29
CA LEU A 47 -0.82 21.69 7.35
C LEU A 47 -1.18 20.99 6.03
N ALA A 48 -0.97 21.65 4.90
CA ALA A 48 -1.18 21.06 3.56
C ALA A 48 -0.31 19.82 3.36
N LYS A 49 0.98 19.87 3.75
CA LYS A 49 1.87 18.69 3.72
C LYS A 49 1.39 17.57 4.62
N ALA A 50 0.80 17.87 5.80
CA ALA A 50 0.24 16.85 6.69
C ALA A 50 -0.98 16.15 6.06
N TYR A 51 -1.89 16.88 5.40
CA TYR A 51 -3.00 16.26 4.67
C TYR A 51 -2.51 15.42 3.49
N LEU A 52 -1.54 15.91 2.71
CA LEU A 52 -0.94 15.16 1.62
C LEU A 52 -0.26 13.87 2.14
N ALA A 53 0.41 13.92 3.29
CA ALA A 53 1.05 12.74 3.88
C ALA A 53 0.04 11.65 4.29
N LEU A 54 -1.21 12.01 4.66
CA LEU A 54 -2.27 11.03 4.93
C LEU A 54 -2.64 10.23 3.68
N THR A 55 -2.61 10.83 2.49
CA THR A 55 -2.97 10.15 1.24
C THR A 55 -1.92 9.14 0.77
N LYS A 56 -0.69 9.15 1.35
CA LYS A 56 0.43 8.29 0.97
C LYS A 56 0.78 8.36 -0.53
N PRO A 57 1.25 9.49 -1.06
CA PRO A 57 1.42 9.72 -2.50
C PRO A 57 2.22 8.64 -3.23
N ARG A 58 3.29 8.11 -2.60
CA ARG A 58 4.13 7.03 -3.17
C ARG A 58 3.35 5.74 -3.49
N VAL A 59 2.28 5.46 -2.74
CA VAL A 59 1.41 4.31 -3.04
C VAL A 59 0.55 4.61 -4.25
N ILE A 60 0.06 5.86 -4.35
CA ILE A 60 -0.76 6.30 -5.49
C ILE A 60 0.03 6.25 -6.80
N GLU A 61 1.31 6.63 -6.81
CA GLU A 61 2.18 6.54 -7.99
C GLU A 61 2.19 5.13 -8.60
N LEU A 62 2.28 4.10 -7.76
CA LEU A 62 2.27 2.70 -8.24
C LEU A 62 0.91 2.33 -8.87
N LEU A 63 -0.20 2.82 -8.31
CA LEU A 63 -1.54 2.61 -8.87
C LEU A 63 -1.68 3.20 -10.27
N LEU A 64 -0.99 4.29 -10.54
CA LEU A 64 -1.03 4.98 -11.82
C LEU A 64 -0.27 4.26 -12.92
N ILE A 65 0.88 3.68 -12.58
CA ILE A 65 1.70 2.88 -13.49
C ILE A 65 0.87 1.72 -14.06
N THR A 66 -0.10 1.22 -13.30
CA THR A 66 -0.95 0.11 -13.75
C THR A 66 -2.20 0.58 -14.50
N THR A 67 -2.77 1.72 -14.15
CA THR A 67 -4.05 2.19 -14.72
C THR A 67 -3.92 2.65 -16.17
N ILE A 68 -2.93 3.50 -16.50
CA ILE A 68 -2.78 4.07 -17.85
C ILE A 68 -2.54 3.00 -18.92
N PRO A 69 -1.61 2.03 -18.75
CA PRO A 69 -1.43 0.95 -19.71
C PRO A 69 -2.70 0.13 -19.94
N VAL A 70 -3.50 -0.08 -18.89
CA VAL A 70 -4.78 -0.80 -19.01
C VAL A 70 -5.79 0.01 -19.81
N MET A 71 -5.84 1.34 -19.68
CA MET A 71 -6.70 2.19 -20.51
C MET A 71 -6.29 2.10 -21.98
N ILE A 72 -4.99 2.06 -22.28
CA ILE A 72 -4.47 1.88 -23.65
C ILE A 72 -4.88 0.51 -24.20
N LEU A 73 -4.73 -0.55 -23.43
CA LEU A 73 -5.16 -1.89 -23.81
C LEU A 73 -6.68 -1.94 -24.08
N ALA A 74 -7.48 -1.35 -23.18
CA ALA A 74 -8.94 -1.32 -23.30
C ALA A 74 -9.42 -0.57 -24.54
N GLN A 75 -8.75 0.55 -24.88
CA GLN A 75 -9.03 1.35 -26.07
C GLN A 75 -8.49 0.71 -27.36
N ARG A 76 -7.51 -0.19 -27.27
CA ARG A 76 -6.70 -0.65 -28.41
C ARG A 76 -6.03 0.50 -29.18
N GLY A 77 -5.70 1.56 -28.46
CA GLY A 77 -5.18 2.82 -28.97
C GLY A 77 -4.88 3.78 -27.82
N VAL A 78 -4.58 5.03 -28.15
CA VAL A 78 -4.34 6.08 -27.16
C VAL A 78 -5.69 6.66 -26.71
N PRO A 79 -6.09 6.53 -25.44
CA PRO A 79 -7.31 7.14 -24.92
C PRO A 79 -7.25 8.67 -24.97
N GLU A 80 -8.39 9.33 -24.96
CA GLU A 80 -8.45 10.80 -24.84
C GLU A 80 -7.75 11.26 -23.55
N LEU A 81 -6.88 12.25 -23.69
CA LEU A 81 -6.09 12.75 -22.56
C LEU A 81 -6.97 13.19 -21.38
N TRP A 82 -8.13 13.81 -21.68
CA TRP A 82 -9.08 14.20 -20.64
C TRP A 82 -9.58 12.99 -19.84
N LEU A 83 -9.95 11.90 -20.52
CA LEU A 83 -10.43 10.67 -19.86
C LEU A 83 -9.34 10.08 -18.95
N VAL A 84 -8.08 10.06 -19.41
CA VAL A 84 -6.92 9.62 -18.62
C VAL A 84 -6.76 10.47 -17.37
N LEU A 85 -6.76 11.81 -17.53
CA LEU A 85 -6.62 12.75 -16.40
C LEU A 85 -7.78 12.65 -15.43
N ALA A 86 -9.02 12.57 -15.91
CA ALA A 86 -10.21 12.46 -15.07
C ALA A 86 -10.20 11.15 -14.26
N THR A 87 -9.84 10.02 -14.89
CA THR A 87 -9.70 8.72 -14.23
C THR A 87 -8.60 8.74 -13.18
N PHE A 88 -7.47 9.36 -13.53
CA PHE A 88 -6.32 9.51 -12.64
C PHE A 88 -6.66 10.32 -11.39
N ILE A 89 -7.24 11.52 -11.57
CA ILE A 89 -7.58 12.41 -10.45
C ILE A 89 -8.59 11.74 -9.54
N GLY A 90 -9.66 11.14 -10.10
CA GLY A 90 -10.67 10.44 -9.33
C GLY A 90 -10.10 9.23 -8.57
N GLY A 91 -9.30 8.39 -9.25
CA GLY A 91 -8.63 7.25 -8.64
C GLY A 91 -7.64 7.65 -7.54
N ALA A 92 -6.87 8.73 -7.75
CA ALA A 92 -5.95 9.25 -6.74
C ALA A 92 -6.68 9.78 -5.51
N MET A 93 -7.84 10.45 -5.69
CA MET A 93 -8.67 10.91 -4.57
C MET A 93 -9.26 9.72 -3.80
N SER A 94 -9.78 8.69 -4.47
CA SER A 94 -10.32 7.48 -3.82
C SER A 94 -9.25 6.75 -3.02
N ALA A 95 -8.09 6.48 -3.64
CA ALA A 95 -6.96 5.86 -2.95
C ALA A 95 -6.43 6.72 -1.80
N GLY A 96 -6.44 8.04 -1.96
CA GLY A 96 -6.07 9.01 -0.93
C GLY A 96 -7.01 8.96 0.28
N SER A 97 -8.32 8.90 0.04
CA SER A 97 -9.34 8.72 1.06
C SER A 97 -9.14 7.42 1.84
N ALA A 98 -9.05 6.29 1.12
CA ALA A 98 -8.81 4.98 1.72
C ALA A 98 -7.54 4.95 2.58
N ASN A 99 -6.44 5.55 2.11
CA ASN A 99 -5.19 5.67 2.86
C ASN A 99 -5.32 6.57 4.10
N ALA A 100 -6.07 7.67 4.02
CA ALA A 100 -6.33 8.54 5.16
C ALA A 100 -7.15 7.83 6.24
N PHE A 101 -8.21 7.10 5.87
CA PHE A 101 -8.94 6.25 6.80
C PHE A 101 -8.07 5.16 7.43
N ASN A 102 -7.20 4.51 6.64
CA ASN A 102 -6.25 3.55 7.19
C ASN A 102 -5.30 4.18 8.22
N CYS A 103 -4.80 5.42 7.99
CA CYS A 103 -3.98 6.12 8.99
C CYS A 103 -4.77 6.45 10.27
N ILE A 104 -6.08 6.75 10.16
CA ILE A 104 -6.95 7.03 11.31
C ILE A 104 -7.16 5.76 12.14
N ILE A 105 -7.48 4.65 11.49
CA ILE A 105 -7.77 3.36 12.13
C ILE A 105 -6.51 2.77 12.77
N ASP A 106 -5.37 2.89 12.10
CA ASP A 106 -4.10 2.31 12.52
C ASP A 106 -3.25 3.22 13.43
N THR A 107 -3.78 4.33 13.93
CA THR A 107 -3.00 5.30 14.73
C THR A 107 -2.32 4.66 15.95
N ASP A 108 -2.92 3.64 16.57
CA ASP A 108 -2.36 2.87 17.66
C ASP A 108 -1.16 2.03 17.22
N ILE A 109 -1.29 1.28 16.11
CA ILE A 109 -0.21 0.50 15.49
C ILE A 109 0.92 1.42 15.04
N ASP A 110 0.58 2.54 14.42
CA ASP A 110 1.54 3.50 13.86
C ASP A 110 2.45 4.14 14.91
N LYS A 111 1.97 4.28 16.15
CA LYS A 111 2.78 4.76 17.30
C LYS A 111 3.89 3.78 17.66
N ILE A 112 3.67 2.49 17.50
CA ILE A 112 4.59 1.43 17.89
C ILE A 112 5.63 1.18 16.79
N MET A 113 5.22 1.21 15.53
CA MET A 113 6.07 0.86 14.39
C MET A 113 7.07 1.98 14.06
N GLY A 114 8.36 1.66 14.02
CA GLY A 114 9.45 2.60 13.71
C GLY A 114 9.26 3.34 12.38
N ARG A 115 8.72 2.66 11.36
CA ARG A 115 8.46 3.21 10.03
C ARG A 115 7.34 4.25 9.99
N THR A 116 6.35 4.18 10.88
CA THR A 116 5.11 4.97 10.81
C THR A 116 4.93 5.96 11.97
N LYS A 117 5.81 5.94 12.97
CA LYS A 117 5.75 6.82 14.15
C LYS A 117 5.76 8.34 13.83
N ASN A 118 6.22 8.72 12.65
CA ASN A 118 6.26 10.12 12.20
C ASN A 118 5.02 10.54 11.40
N ARG A 119 3.97 9.72 11.33
CA ARG A 119 2.74 10.07 10.62
C ARG A 119 2.00 11.24 11.27
N PRO A 120 1.30 12.09 10.50
CA PRO A 120 0.67 13.32 11.01
C PRO A 120 -0.30 13.12 12.17
N LEU A 121 -0.99 11.98 12.24
CA LEU A 121 -1.90 11.66 13.35
C LEU A 121 -1.15 11.19 14.59
N VAL A 122 -0.02 10.49 14.43
CA VAL A 122 0.83 10.08 15.55
C VAL A 122 1.52 11.26 16.20
N THR A 123 2.01 12.20 15.38
CA THR A 123 2.71 13.42 15.83
C THR A 123 1.75 14.58 16.18
N ALA A 124 0.43 14.33 16.21
CA ALA A 124 -0.59 15.33 16.54
C ALA A 124 -0.60 16.58 15.64
N GLN A 125 -0.02 16.52 14.44
CA GLN A 125 -0.08 17.61 13.45
C GLN A 125 -1.51 17.85 12.96
N LEU A 126 -2.33 16.79 12.90
CA LEU A 126 -3.75 16.79 12.59
C LEU A 126 -4.55 16.15 13.72
N SER A 127 -5.73 16.69 13.98
CA SER A 127 -6.70 16.02 14.86
C SER A 127 -7.39 14.87 14.12
N SER A 128 -7.88 13.89 14.89
CA SER A 128 -8.67 12.77 14.30
C SER A 128 -9.91 13.27 13.56
N LEU A 129 -10.57 14.32 14.06
CA LEU A 129 -11.74 14.92 13.40
C LEU A 129 -11.37 15.54 12.05
N GLN A 130 -10.28 16.33 12.00
CA GLN A 130 -9.79 16.92 10.75
C GLN A 130 -9.46 15.85 9.70
N ALA A 131 -8.78 14.77 10.12
CA ALA A 131 -8.45 13.67 9.24
C ALA A 131 -9.70 12.93 8.74
N LYS A 132 -10.70 12.68 9.61
CA LYS A 132 -11.97 12.04 9.25
C LYS A 132 -12.76 12.88 8.24
N VAL A 133 -12.92 14.17 8.50
CA VAL A 133 -13.61 15.09 7.57
C VAL A 133 -12.90 15.12 6.23
N PHE A 134 -11.57 15.27 6.22
CA PHE A 134 -10.79 15.26 4.99
C PHE A 134 -10.95 13.96 4.19
N ALA A 135 -10.80 12.82 4.86
CA ALA A 135 -10.95 11.50 4.22
C ALA A 135 -12.36 11.32 3.62
N THR A 136 -13.42 11.63 4.38
CA THR A 136 -14.81 11.51 3.92
C THR A 136 -15.08 12.43 2.73
N VAL A 137 -14.68 13.70 2.82
CA VAL A 137 -14.88 14.66 1.70
C VAL A 137 -14.14 14.18 0.46
N LEU A 138 -12.90 13.73 0.61
CA LEU A 138 -12.08 13.25 -0.50
C LEU A 138 -12.71 12.02 -1.18
N GLY A 139 -13.25 11.06 -0.40
CA GLY A 139 -13.94 9.87 -0.92
C GLY A 139 -15.24 10.23 -1.65
N VAL A 140 -16.09 11.07 -1.05
CA VAL A 140 -17.33 11.52 -1.69
C VAL A 140 -17.05 12.27 -2.99
N VAL A 141 -16.10 13.22 -2.96
CA VAL A 141 -15.70 13.98 -4.15
C VAL A 141 -15.14 13.06 -5.23
N SER A 142 -14.34 12.04 -4.86
CA SER A 142 -13.82 11.04 -5.78
C SER A 142 -14.91 10.29 -6.54
N VAL A 143 -15.91 9.79 -5.82
CA VAL A 143 -17.05 9.04 -6.41
C VAL A 143 -17.86 9.92 -7.35
N LEU A 144 -18.19 11.14 -6.93
CA LEU A 144 -18.90 12.10 -7.77
C LEU A 144 -18.08 12.50 -8.99
N TRP A 145 -16.79 12.77 -8.80
CA TRP A 145 -15.88 13.09 -9.90
C TRP A 145 -15.84 11.97 -10.96
N LEU A 146 -15.61 10.73 -10.53
CA LEU A 146 -15.61 9.59 -11.45
C LEU A 146 -16.97 9.38 -12.11
N GLY A 147 -18.07 9.52 -11.37
CA GLY A 147 -19.42 9.37 -11.90
C GLY A 147 -19.74 10.37 -13.01
N PHE A 148 -19.42 11.65 -12.82
CA PHE A 148 -19.77 12.72 -13.76
C PHE A 148 -18.76 12.89 -14.91
N PHE A 149 -17.47 12.66 -14.65
CA PHE A 149 -16.41 12.95 -15.63
C PHE A 149 -15.84 11.70 -16.30
N VAL A 150 -16.17 10.49 -15.80
CA VAL A 150 -15.75 9.22 -16.39
C VAL A 150 -16.98 8.35 -16.69
N ASN A 151 -17.44 7.56 -15.72
CA ASN A 151 -18.72 6.84 -15.75
C ASN A 151 -19.05 6.26 -14.37
N TRP A 152 -20.32 5.90 -14.17
CA TRP A 152 -20.81 5.41 -12.88
C TRP A 152 -20.31 4.01 -12.52
N LEU A 153 -19.91 3.18 -13.52
CA LEU A 153 -19.29 1.88 -13.25
C LEU A 153 -17.92 2.08 -12.59
N SER A 154 -17.08 2.96 -13.14
CA SER A 154 -15.77 3.29 -12.55
C SER A 154 -15.91 3.92 -11.16
N ALA A 155 -16.90 4.79 -10.97
CA ALA A 155 -17.21 5.35 -9.66
C ALA A 155 -17.62 4.28 -8.63
N GLY A 156 -18.47 3.35 -9.04
CA GLY A 156 -18.90 2.21 -8.20
C GLY A 156 -17.74 1.27 -7.83
N LEU A 157 -16.84 0.99 -8.78
CA LEU A 157 -15.64 0.18 -8.54
C LEU A 157 -14.67 0.89 -7.58
N ALA A 158 -14.49 2.21 -7.71
CA ALA A 158 -13.66 2.99 -6.82
C ALA A 158 -14.22 3.01 -5.39
N LEU A 159 -15.54 3.20 -5.24
CA LEU A 159 -16.23 3.11 -3.95
C LEU A 159 -16.09 1.71 -3.35
N ALA A 160 -16.29 0.65 -4.15
CA ALA A 160 -16.13 -0.72 -3.69
C ALA A 160 -14.71 -1.00 -3.20
N ALA A 161 -13.68 -0.51 -3.92
CA ALA A 161 -12.28 -0.61 -3.52
C ALA A 161 -12.01 0.10 -2.19
N GLU A 162 -12.52 1.31 -2.04
CA GLU A 162 -12.38 2.12 -0.82
C GLU A 162 -13.02 1.43 0.38
N LEU A 163 -14.27 1.01 0.25
CA LEU A 163 -15.01 0.31 1.32
C LEU A 163 -14.34 -1.03 1.67
N PHE A 164 -13.90 -1.80 0.67
CA PHE A 164 -13.17 -3.04 0.90
C PHE A 164 -11.86 -2.78 1.66
N TYR A 165 -11.08 -1.76 1.25
CA TYR A 165 -9.82 -1.43 1.92
C TYR A 165 -10.02 -0.98 3.36
N ILE A 166 -11.05 -0.16 3.63
CA ILE A 166 -11.33 0.36 4.98
C ILE A 166 -11.90 -0.74 5.87
N PHE A 167 -13.02 -1.37 5.47
CA PHE A 167 -13.77 -2.26 6.34
C PHE A 167 -13.23 -3.69 6.33
N ILE A 168 -12.95 -4.24 5.15
CA ILE A 168 -12.52 -5.63 5.05
C ILE A 168 -11.03 -5.75 5.36
N TYR A 169 -10.17 -5.02 4.64
CA TYR A 169 -8.73 -5.15 4.86
C TYR A 169 -8.29 -4.53 6.18
N THR A 170 -8.53 -3.23 6.41
CA THR A 170 -7.93 -2.51 7.55
C THR A 170 -8.57 -2.90 8.88
N LEU A 171 -9.92 -2.92 8.96
CA LEU A 171 -10.62 -3.23 10.20
C LEU A 171 -10.71 -4.72 10.50
N LEU A 172 -11.01 -5.55 9.48
CA LEU A 172 -11.30 -6.95 9.71
C LEU A 172 -10.06 -7.84 9.59
N LEU A 173 -9.36 -7.81 8.44
CA LEU A 173 -8.33 -8.79 8.11
C LEU A 173 -6.95 -8.47 8.71
N LYS A 174 -6.52 -7.21 8.65
CA LYS A 174 -5.15 -6.80 8.98
C LYS A 174 -4.69 -7.26 10.37
N ARG A 175 -5.59 -7.24 11.34
CA ARG A 175 -5.31 -7.55 12.74
C ARG A 175 -5.64 -8.98 13.13
N ARG A 176 -6.27 -9.78 12.24
CA ARG A 176 -6.85 -11.09 12.59
C ARG A 176 -6.26 -12.27 11.83
N THR A 177 -5.67 -12.05 10.67
CA THR A 177 -5.19 -13.15 9.83
C THR A 177 -3.84 -12.88 9.22
N SER A 178 -3.02 -13.93 9.08
CA SER A 178 -1.75 -13.88 8.36
C SER A 178 -1.92 -13.79 6.83
N GLN A 179 -3.12 -14.07 6.34
CA GLN A 179 -3.49 -13.95 4.92
C GLN A 179 -3.98 -12.53 4.56
N ASN A 180 -3.83 -11.57 5.48
CA ASN A 180 -4.28 -10.19 5.29
C ASN A 180 -3.73 -9.54 4.00
N ILE A 181 -2.48 -9.85 3.62
CA ILE A 181 -1.85 -9.33 2.40
C ILE A 181 -2.46 -9.96 1.15
N VAL A 182 -2.77 -11.25 1.18
CA VAL A 182 -3.42 -11.93 0.03
C VAL A 182 -4.75 -11.25 -0.29
N TRP A 183 -5.65 -11.20 0.68
CA TRP A 183 -6.96 -10.59 0.49
C TRP A 183 -6.90 -9.06 0.31
N GLY A 184 -5.98 -8.40 1.03
CA GLY A 184 -5.73 -6.96 0.87
C GLY A 184 -5.27 -6.59 -0.53
N GLY A 185 -4.62 -7.52 -1.24
CA GLY A 185 -4.23 -7.38 -2.63
C GLY A 185 -5.39 -7.08 -3.59
N ALA A 186 -6.62 -7.49 -3.23
CA ALA A 186 -7.79 -7.18 -4.03
C ALA A 186 -8.03 -5.66 -4.16
N ALA A 187 -7.86 -4.90 -3.08
CA ALA A 187 -7.96 -3.44 -3.15
C ALA A 187 -6.88 -2.82 -4.06
N GLY A 188 -5.63 -3.34 -3.97
CA GLY A 188 -4.53 -2.91 -4.83
C GLY A 188 -4.70 -3.27 -6.31
N ALA A 189 -5.53 -4.26 -6.62
CA ALA A 189 -5.84 -4.69 -7.98
C ALA A 189 -7.03 -3.93 -8.60
N MET A 190 -7.83 -3.19 -7.83
CA MET A 190 -9.00 -2.46 -8.35
C MET A 190 -8.66 -1.38 -9.38
N PRO A 191 -7.52 -0.68 -9.36
CA PRO A 191 -7.19 0.33 -10.34
C PRO A 191 -7.23 -0.18 -11.79
N VAL A 192 -6.90 -1.45 -12.04
CA VAL A 192 -6.99 -2.01 -13.41
C VAL A 192 -8.44 -2.18 -13.86
N LEU A 193 -9.35 -2.54 -12.96
CA LEU A 193 -10.79 -2.60 -13.27
C LEU A 193 -11.35 -1.20 -13.54
N ILE A 194 -10.93 -0.22 -12.73
CA ILE A 194 -11.33 1.18 -12.89
C ILE A 194 -10.81 1.74 -14.21
N GLY A 195 -9.54 1.53 -14.54
CA GLY A 195 -8.97 1.98 -15.81
C GLY A 195 -9.60 1.33 -17.02
N PHE A 196 -9.90 0.02 -16.97
CA PHE A 196 -10.58 -0.69 -18.03
C PHE A 196 -12.03 -0.19 -18.23
N SER A 197 -12.78 -0.09 -17.13
CA SER A 197 -14.18 0.38 -17.17
C SER A 197 -14.28 1.86 -17.53
N ALA A 198 -13.28 2.67 -17.25
CA ALA A 198 -13.24 4.08 -17.64
C ALA A 198 -13.36 4.24 -19.17
N VAL A 199 -12.71 3.37 -19.91
CA VAL A 199 -12.71 3.38 -21.38
C VAL A 199 -13.93 2.67 -21.96
N THR A 200 -14.28 1.49 -21.43
CA THR A 200 -15.26 0.60 -22.06
C THR A 200 -16.67 0.69 -21.46
N ASN A 201 -16.82 1.34 -20.32
CA ASN A 201 -18.02 1.31 -19.45
C ASN A 201 -18.54 -0.10 -19.19
N SER A 202 -17.64 -1.08 -19.15
CA SER A 202 -17.94 -2.50 -18.96
C SER A 202 -16.77 -3.22 -18.29
N LEU A 203 -16.98 -4.46 -17.89
CA LEU A 203 -15.94 -5.38 -17.45
C LEU A 203 -15.85 -6.55 -18.43
N SER A 204 -14.64 -7.06 -18.63
CA SER A 204 -14.35 -8.20 -19.51
C SER A 204 -13.44 -9.21 -18.82
N TRP A 205 -13.25 -10.37 -19.43
CA TRP A 205 -12.27 -11.35 -18.98
C TRP A 205 -10.83 -10.81 -19.01
N SER A 206 -10.54 -9.85 -19.92
CA SER A 206 -9.25 -9.15 -19.93
C SER A 206 -9.05 -8.31 -18.67
N ALA A 207 -10.07 -7.58 -18.25
CA ALA A 207 -10.03 -6.83 -16.99
C ALA A 207 -9.87 -7.76 -15.78
N ALA A 208 -10.58 -8.90 -15.77
CA ALA A 208 -10.46 -9.89 -14.70
C ALA A 208 -9.06 -10.54 -14.65
N ALA A 209 -8.46 -10.85 -15.81
CA ALA A 209 -7.10 -11.36 -15.89
C ALA A 209 -6.07 -10.34 -15.38
N LEU A 210 -6.20 -9.08 -15.74
CA LEU A 210 -5.34 -7.99 -15.23
C LEU A 210 -5.48 -7.82 -13.71
N PHE A 211 -6.70 -7.88 -13.19
CA PHE A 211 -6.95 -7.89 -11.75
C PHE A 211 -6.23 -9.06 -11.07
N LEU A 212 -6.35 -10.28 -11.64
CA LEU A 212 -5.73 -11.48 -11.10
C LEU A 212 -4.20 -11.37 -11.06
N ILE A 213 -3.57 -10.78 -12.08
CA ILE A 213 -2.12 -10.55 -12.12
C ILE A 213 -1.67 -9.73 -10.90
N ILE A 214 -2.31 -8.59 -10.62
CA ILE A 214 -1.93 -7.73 -9.48
C ILE A 214 -2.30 -8.37 -8.15
N PHE A 215 -3.43 -9.04 -8.08
CA PHE A 215 -3.87 -9.77 -6.88
C PHE A 215 -2.83 -10.82 -6.49
N LEU A 216 -2.38 -11.65 -7.44
CA LEU A 216 -1.38 -12.69 -7.21
C LEU A 216 0.05 -12.12 -7.06
N TRP A 217 0.33 -10.94 -7.59
CA TRP A 217 1.60 -10.23 -7.41
C TRP A 217 1.77 -9.70 -5.98
N THR A 218 0.67 -9.35 -5.30
CA THR A 218 0.73 -8.70 -4.00
C THR A 218 1.46 -9.51 -2.92
N PRO A 219 1.23 -10.83 -2.74
CA PRO A 219 1.95 -11.60 -1.74
C PRO A 219 3.47 -11.69 -1.98
N PRO A 220 3.99 -12.10 -3.14
CA PRO A 220 5.43 -12.18 -3.37
C PRO A 220 6.12 -10.82 -3.45
N HIS A 221 5.37 -9.72 -3.63
CA HIS A 221 5.86 -8.36 -3.47
C HIS A 221 5.96 -7.94 -2.00
N TYR A 222 4.89 -8.13 -1.23
CA TYR A 222 4.79 -7.54 0.10
C TYR A 222 5.43 -8.38 1.21
N TRP A 223 5.43 -9.72 1.10
CA TRP A 223 6.06 -10.56 2.12
C TRP A 223 7.56 -10.35 2.27
N PRO A 224 8.37 -10.14 1.22
CA PRO A 224 9.77 -9.74 1.37
C PRO A 224 9.95 -8.44 2.19
N LEU A 225 9.09 -7.46 1.98
CA LEU A 225 9.08 -6.23 2.79
C LEU A 225 8.72 -6.55 4.26
N SER A 226 7.73 -7.41 4.49
CA SER A 226 7.33 -7.77 5.86
C SER A 226 8.33 -8.68 6.57
N ILE A 227 9.19 -9.41 5.86
CA ILE A 227 10.36 -10.08 6.45
C ILE A 227 11.32 -9.03 7.04
N LYS A 228 11.60 -7.97 6.28
CA LYS A 228 12.49 -6.88 6.75
C LYS A 228 11.96 -6.17 7.99
N TYR A 229 10.65 -5.98 8.10
CA TYR A 229 9.99 -5.26 9.19
C TYR A 229 9.27 -6.19 10.16
N LYS A 230 9.73 -7.45 10.26
CA LYS A 230 9.10 -8.50 11.10
C LYS A 230 8.92 -8.03 12.54
N ASP A 231 9.98 -7.48 13.15
CA ASP A 231 9.97 -7.06 14.55
C ASP A 231 9.00 -5.92 14.81
N ASP A 232 8.89 -4.95 13.89
CA ASP A 232 7.91 -3.86 13.95
C ASP A 232 6.47 -4.42 13.93
N TYR A 233 6.17 -5.38 13.04
CA TYR A 233 4.85 -6.01 12.96
C TYR A 233 4.55 -6.84 14.20
N GLN A 234 5.53 -7.57 14.72
CA GLN A 234 5.40 -8.36 15.95
C GLN A 234 5.12 -7.46 17.15
N ALA A 235 5.88 -6.38 17.32
CA ALA A 235 5.69 -5.41 18.39
C ALA A 235 4.31 -4.74 18.33
N ALA A 236 3.79 -4.50 17.12
CA ALA A 236 2.47 -3.91 16.90
C ALA A 236 1.32 -4.94 16.96
N GLY A 237 1.59 -6.23 17.23
CA GLY A 237 0.58 -7.28 17.31
C GLY A 237 -0.11 -7.59 15.97
N VAL A 238 0.51 -7.26 14.83
CA VAL A 238 -0.04 -7.52 13.49
C VAL A 238 0.45 -8.88 13.01
N PRO A 239 -0.42 -9.87 12.78
CA PRO A 239 -0.05 -11.24 12.45
C PRO A 239 0.35 -11.39 10.98
N MET A 240 1.38 -10.66 10.53
CA MET A 240 1.92 -10.85 9.18
C MET A 240 2.49 -12.25 9.04
N LEU A 241 2.42 -12.85 7.84
CA LEU A 241 2.89 -14.21 7.62
C LEU A 241 4.31 -14.47 8.17
N PRO A 242 5.32 -13.58 7.97
CA PRO A 242 6.65 -13.77 8.54
C PRO A 242 6.71 -13.69 10.08
N VAL A 243 5.69 -13.12 10.74
CA VAL A 243 5.60 -13.06 12.21
C VAL A 243 5.17 -14.40 12.79
N VAL A 244 4.18 -15.06 12.14
CA VAL A 244 3.50 -16.23 12.69
C VAL A 244 3.96 -17.55 12.06
N ALA A 245 4.60 -17.52 10.90
CA ALA A 245 5.07 -18.70 10.19
C ALA A 245 6.59 -18.84 10.22
N ASN A 246 7.05 -20.06 10.07
CA ASN A 246 8.47 -20.34 9.98
C ASN A 246 9.06 -19.80 8.65
N PRO A 247 10.32 -19.34 8.62
CA PRO A 247 10.92 -18.71 7.45
C PRO A 247 10.86 -19.56 6.16
N ASN A 248 11.02 -20.88 6.28
CA ASN A 248 10.96 -21.80 5.13
C ASN A 248 9.57 -21.86 4.50
N ARG A 249 8.52 -21.80 5.32
CA ARG A 249 7.13 -21.73 4.85
C ARG A 249 6.87 -20.40 4.13
N VAL A 250 7.30 -19.29 4.72
CA VAL A 250 7.17 -17.95 4.08
C VAL A 250 7.84 -17.93 2.72
N ALA A 251 9.08 -18.44 2.64
CA ALA A 251 9.83 -18.50 1.38
C ALA A 251 9.15 -19.42 0.34
N LEU A 252 8.56 -20.54 0.78
CA LEU A 252 7.81 -21.43 -0.11
C LEU A 252 6.54 -20.75 -0.65
N GLU A 253 5.77 -20.09 0.21
CA GLU A 253 4.56 -19.37 -0.22
C GLU A 253 4.91 -18.22 -1.19
N ILE A 254 6.02 -17.51 -0.98
CA ILE A 254 6.53 -16.52 -1.94
C ILE A 254 6.76 -17.16 -3.32
N VAL A 255 7.41 -18.33 -3.37
CA VAL A 255 7.64 -19.04 -4.65
C VAL A 255 6.32 -19.47 -5.30
N ILE A 256 5.41 -20.06 -4.54
CA ILE A 256 4.09 -20.51 -5.07
C ILE A 256 3.33 -19.33 -5.69
N TYR A 257 3.22 -18.19 -4.98
CA TYR A 257 2.54 -17.02 -5.51
C TYR A 257 3.28 -16.36 -6.68
N SER A 258 4.62 -16.46 -6.72
CA SER A 258 5.41 -16.02 -7.88
C SER A 258 5.07 -16.83 -9.14
N TYR A 259 4.95 -18.15 -9.02
CA TYR A 259 4.49 -19.00 -10.12
C TYR A 259 3.04 -18.67 -10.52
N ALA A 260 2.14 -18.58 -9.55
CA ALA A 260 0.73 -18.28 -9.83
C ALA A 260 0.58 -16.93 -10.56
N MET A 261 1.33 -15.91 -10.13
CA MET A 261 1.37 -14.60 -10.78
C MET A 261 1.89 -14.69 -12.21
N VAL A 262 3.04 -15.36 -12.42
CA VAL A 262 3.63 -15.49 -13.78
C VAL A 262 2.71 -16.31 -14.69
N ILE A 263 2.11 -17.38 -14.21
CA ILE A 263 1.13 -18.15 -15.00
C ILE A 263 -0.07 -17.25 -15.39
N SER A 264 -0.56 -16.42 -14.47
CA SER A 264 -1.68 -15.51 -14.78
C SER A 264 -1.34 -14.50 -15.88
N THR A 265 -0.06 -14.11 -16.05
CA THR A 265 0.34 -13.23 -17.16
C THR A 265 0.18 -13.91 -18.51
N PHE A 266 0.42 -15.23 -18.63
CA PHE A 266 0.20 -15.96 -19.88
C PHE A 266 -1.28 -16.14 -20.21
N VAL A 267 -2.16 -16.17 -19.19
CA VAL A 267 -3.62 -16.22 -19.41
C VAL A 267 -4.13 -14.99 -20.18
N LEU A 268 -3.49 -13.84 -19.99
CA LEU A 268 -3.86 -12.60 -20.67
C LEU A 268 -3.63 -12.69 -22.21
N ILE A 269 -2.65 -13.49 -22.67
CA ILE A 269 -2.28 -13.58 -24.10
C ILE A 269 -3.47 -13.92 -25.01
N PRO A 270 -4.19 -15.03 -24.79
CA PRO A 270 -5.35 -15.37 -25.64
C PRO A 270 -6.58 -14.51 -25.33
N ILE A 271 -6.75 -14.04 -24.08
CA ILE A 271 -7.95 -13.30 -23.64
C ILE A 271 -7.95 -11.86 -24.15
N ALA A 272 -6.77 -11.23 -24.22
CA ALA A 272 -6.61 -9.84 -24.65
C ALA A 272 -5.83 -9.70 -25.94
N PRO A 273 -5.86 -10.63 -26.88
CA PRO A 273 -4.92 -10.87 -27.99
C PRO A 273 -3.64 -10.04 -27.90
N MET A 274 -2.69 -10.50 -27.06
CA MET A 274 -1.41 -9.85 -26.86
C MET A 274 -0.38 -10.34 -27.87
N GLY A 275 0.50 -9.45 -28.33
CA GLY A 275 1.54 -9.76 -29.30
C GLY A 275 2.87 -10.17 -28.70
N LEU A 276 3.92 -10.06 -29.52
CA LEU A 276 5.28 -10.51 -29.19
C LEU A 276 5.92 -9.72 -28.05
N ILE A 277 5.70 -8.39 -27.98
CA ILE A 277 6.33 -7.51 -26.98
C ILE A 277 5.87 -7.92 -25.58
N TYR A 278 4.56 -8.06 -25.39
CA TYR A 278 4.02 -8.51 -24.11
C TYR A 278 4.48 -9.92 -23.76
N THR A 279 4.38 -10.85 -24.70
CA THR A 279 4.71 -12.27 -24.48
C THR A 279 6.17 -12.45 -24.10
N ALA A 280 7.09 -11.78 -24.80
CA ALA A 280 8.52 -11.81 -24.47
C ALA A 280 8.79 -11.21 -23.07
N THR A 281 8.12 -10.10 -22.74
CA THR A 281 8.23 -9.48 -21.42
C THR A 281 7.70 -10.38 -20.32
N ALA A 282 6.54 -11.02 -20.51
CA ALA A 282 5.96 -11.95 -19.55
C ALA A 282 6.88 -13.16 -19.31
N LEU A 283 7.47 -13.70 -20.39
CA LEU A 283 8.37 -14.86 -20.33
C LEU A 283 9.71 -14.51 -19.63
N LEU A 284 10.42 -13.52 -20.15
CA LEU A 284 11.77 -13.19 -19.66
C LEU A 284 11.72 -12.55 -18.26
N GLY A 285 10.81 -11.61 -18.06
CA GLY A 285 10.61 -10.97 -16.76
C GLY A 285 10.06 -11.94 -15.71
N GLY A 286 9.13 -12.80 -16.11
CA GLY A 286 8.58 -13.87 -15.27
C GLY A 286 9.63 -14.89 -14.85
N ALA A 287 10.47 -15.34 -15.78
CA ALA A 287 11.58 -16.27 -15.50
C ALA A 287 12.58 -15.63 -14.51
N TRP A 288 12.94 -14.38 -14.71
CA TRP A 288 13.80 -13.64 -13.79
C TRP A 288 13.18 -13.51 -12.39
N PHE A 289 11.89 -13.17 -12.30
CA PHE A 289 11.18 -13.03 -11.03
C PHE A 289 11.11 -14.36 -10.27
N ILE A 290 10.79 -15.48 -10.95
CA ILE A 290 10.77 -16.82 -10.36
C ILE A 290 12.18 -17.22 -9.90
N PHE A 291 13.22 -16.97 -10.70
CA PHE A 291 14.61 -17.24 -10.33
C PHE A 291 14.98 -16.55 -8.99
N GLU A 292 14.66 -15.27 -8.85
CA GLU A 292 14.96 -14.53 -7.62
C GLU A 292 14.13 -15.02 -6.41
N ALA A 293 12.90 -15.46 -6.63
CA ALA A 293 12.10 -16.09 -5.57
C ALA A 293 12.74 -17.40 -5.08
N HIS A 294 13.24 -18.24 -6.01
CA HIS A 294 13.97 -19.45 -5.67
C HIS A 294 15.31 -19.17 -4.99
N LEU A 295 16.02 -18.11 -5.40
CA LEU A 295 17.26 -17.70 -4.76
C LEU A 295 17.02 -17.29 -3.30
N LEU A 296 15.94 -16.53 -3.03
CA LEU A 296 15.51 -16.20 -1.67
C LEU A 296 15.20 -17.47 -0.87
N GLN A 297 14.44 -18.42 -1.45
CA GLN A 297 14.09 -19.67 -0.79
C GLN A 297 15.34 -20.53 -0.47
N LYS A 298 16.27 -20.66 -1.42
CA LYS A 298 17.52 -21.42 -1.23
C LYS A 298 18.34 -20.85 -0.08
N LYS A 299 18.55 -19.51 -0.06
CA LYS A 299 19.29 -18.82 1.01
C LYS A 299 18.60 -18.97 2.37
N THR A 300 17.26 -18.88 2.41
CA THR A 300 16.50 -19.10 3.64
C THR A 300 16.68 -20.52 4.18
N LYS A 301 16.63 -21.55 3.30
CA LYS A 301 16.83 -22.96 3.70
C LYS A 301 18.24 -23.26 4.19
N SER A 302 19.26 -22.64 3.59
CA SER A 302 20.66 -22.84 3.98
C SER A 302 21.07 -22.02 5.20
N GLY A 303 20.19 -21.14 5.73
CA GLY A 303 20.53 -20.25 6.84
C GLY A 303 21.57 -19.18 6.48
N THR A 304 21.86 -18.99 5.20
CA THR A 304 22.78 -17.94 4.73
C THR A 304 22.10 -16.59 4.71
N GLU A 305 22.90 -15.51 4.81
CA GLU A 305 22.39 -14.14 4.74
C GLU A 305 21.55 -13.96 3.48
N ASN A 306 20.30 -13.53 3.64
CA ASN A 306 19.40 -13.24 2.56
C ASN A 306 19.06 -11.74 2.53
N ASN A 307 18.77 -11.24 1.34
CA ASN A 307 18.30 -9.87 1.14
C ASN A 307 16.89 -9.90 0.54
N PRO A 308 15.84 -9.98 1.37
CA PRO A 308 14.46 -10.03 0.88
C PRO A 308 14.08 -8.75 0.13
N MET A 309 14.72 -7.60 0.43
CA MET A 309 14.46 -6.35 -0.27
C MET A 309 14.86 -6.39 -1.74
N ARG A 310 15.80 -7.27 -2.14
CA ARG A 310 16.15 -7.49 -3.55
C ARG A 310 14.93 -7.99 -4.33
N LEU A 311 14.25 -9.03 -3.82
CA LEU A 311 13.02 -9.55 -4.46
C LEU A 311 11.90 -8.50 -4.46
N PHE A 312 11.77 -7.72 -3.38
CA PHE A 312 10.81 -6.61 -3.31
C PHE A 312 11.02 -5.60 -4.45
N HIS A 313 12.25 -5.15 -4.70
CA HIS A 313 12.54 -4.20 -5.78
C HIS A 313 12.35 -4.84 -7.17
N ILE A 314 12.78 -6.08 -7.35
CA ILE A 314 12.61 -6.82 -8.61
C ILE A 314 11.12 -7.00 -8.93
N SER A 315 10.27 -7.27 -7.94
CA SER A 315 8.82 -7.38 -8.15
C SER A 315 8.21 -6.09 -8.69
N ILE A 316 8.68 -4.92 -8.22
CA ILE A 316 8.25 -3.61 -8.74
C ILE A 316 8.73 -3.44 -10.18
N SER A 317 10.00 -3.72 -10.45
CA SER A 317 10.58 -3.60 -11.81
C SER A 317 9.86 -4.49 -12.80
N TYR A 318 9.60 -5.75 -12.42
CA TYR A 318 8.88 -6.70 -13.27
C TYR A 318 7.46 -6.20 -13.57
N LEU A 319 6.70 -5.81 -12.54
CA LEU A 319 5.34 -5.29 -12.74
C LEU A 319 5.33 -4.05 -13.64
N THR A 320 6.27 -3.12 -13.41
CA THR A 320 6.38 -1.89 -14.20
C THR A 320 6.63 -2.19 -15.68
N VAL A 321 7.63 -3.03 -15.98
CA VAL A 321 7.96 -3.40 -17.38
C VAL A 321 6.83 -4.17 -18.02
N LEU A 322 6.17 -5.08 -17.28
CA LEU A 322 5.02 -5.84 -17.76
C LEU A 322 3.85 -4.92 -18.12
N PHE A 323 3.52 -3.93 -17.28
CA PHE A 323 2.43 -3.00 -17.55
C PHE A 323 2.77 -2.00 -18.66
N ILE A 324 4.04 -1.58 -18.80
CA ILE A 324 4.47 -0.83 -19.97
C ILE A 324 4.25 -1.69 -21.25
N ALA A 325 4.62 -2.97 -21.23
CA ALA A 325 4.38 -3.86 -22.35
C ALA A 325 2.88 -4.04 -22.63
N ILE A 326 2.00 -4.11 -21.61
CA ILE A 326 0.53 -4.13 -21.78
C ILE A 326 0.03 -2.89 -22.55
N GLY A 327 0.60 -1.71 -22.30
CA GLY A 327 0.21 -0.50 -23.00
C GLY A 327 0.83 -0.37 -24.40
N VAL A 328 2.07 -0.80 -24.59
CA VAL A 328 2.81 -0.64 -25.85
C VAL A 328 2.40 -1.69 -26.90
N ASP A 329 2.18 -2.93 -26.48
CA ASP A 329 1.91 -4.05 -27.37
C ASP A 329 0.66 -3.82 -28.27
N PRO A 330 -0.48 -3.32 -27.76
CA PRO A 330 -1.65 -3.02 -28.61
C PRO A 330 -1.42 -1.89 -29.63
N LEU A 331 -0.46 -1.01 -29.38
CA LEU A 331 -0.16 0.12 -30.28
C LEU A 331 0.74 -0.30 -31.43
N LEU A 332 1.69 -1.20 -31.19
CA LEU A 332 2.66 -1.66 -32.17
C LEU A 332 2.26 -2.97 -32.83
N PHE A 333 1.45 -3.75 -32.18
CA PHE A 333 0.93 -5.08 -32.47
C PHE A 333 1.79 -5.93 -33.44
N VAL A 334 2.89 -6.45 -32.91
CA VAL A 334 3.70 -7.46 -33.64
C VAL A 334 3.09 -8.83 -33.35
N LYS A 335 2.52 -9.46 -34.41
CA LYS A 335 1.88 -10.78 -34.32
C LYS A 335 2.87 -11.83 -33.78
N LEU A 336 2.35 -12.77 -33.00
CA LEU A 336 3.11 -13.94 -32.54
C LEU A 336 3.28 -14.98 -33.63
N PHE A 337 2.26 -15.09 -34.54
CA PHE A 337 2.21 -16.02 -35.66
C PHE A 337 1.44 -15.39 -36.83
#